data_609027184f00aafbbfcdf03ec7c74ba1
#
_entry.id   609027184f00aafbbfcdf03ec7c74ba1
#
_cell.length_a   1.000
_cell.length_b   1.000
_cell.length_c   1.000
_cell.angle_alpha   90.00
_cell.angle_beta   90.00
_cell.angle_gamma   90.00
#
_symmetry.space_group_name_H-M   'P 1'
#
loop_
_entity.id
_entity.type
_entity.pdbx_description
1 polymer ?
#
loop_
_entity_poly.entity_id
_entity_poly.type
_entity_poly.pdbx_seq_one_letter_code
_entity_poly.pdbx_strand_id
1 'polypeptide(L)'
;MNRATSLYLDLVRPMAAVIVLLSHVSQQGLTGGQLQAFSFTGVEAVDIFFVLSGFVIAHVHATHEADWRAFAISRAARIYSVAIPALVLTALVDAIGRSFDMTPYQSGYQAFTPGLLVRSLLFLGEQWNAHRFPGSDGPYWSLGFEVW
;
A
#
# COMPACT_ATOMS: atom_id res chain seq x y z
N MET A 1 -6.85 -9.25 24.33
CA MET A 1 -7.51 -7.99 23.91
C MET A 1 -8.99 -8.09 24.26
N ASN A 2 -9.60 -7.04 24.83
CA ASN A 2 -11.02 -7.07 25.09
C ASN A 2 -11.83 -6.80 23.79
N ARG A 3 -13.13 -7.13 23.79
CA ARG A 3 -14.01 -6.99 22.61
C ARG A 3 -14.12 -5.54 22.13
N ALA A 4 -14.11 -4.57 23.03
CA ALA A 4 -14.21 -3.16 22.69
C ALA A 4 -12.95 -2.67 21.95
N THR A 5 -11.77 -3.06 22.39
CA THR A 5 -10.50 -2.73 21.71
C THR A 5 -10.44 -3.35 20.32
N SER A 6 -10.87 -4.62 20.17
CA SER A 6 -10.93 -5.26 18.85
C SER A 6 -11.84 -4.49 17.89
N LEU A 7 -13.05 -4.18 18.34
CA LEU A 7 -14.02 -3.45 17.53
C LEU A 7 -13.51 -2.04 17.14
N TYR A 8 -12.84 -1.36 18.06
CA TYR A 8 -12.23 -0.05 17.79
C TYR A 8 -11.17 -0.15 16.66
N LEU A 9 -10.26 -1.12 16.76
CA LEU A 9 -9.23 -1.33 15.74
C LEU A 9 -9.81 -1.73 14.38
N ASP A 10 -10.89 -2.53 14.40
CA ASP A 10 -11.61 -2.96 13.19
C ASP A 10 -12.37 -1.80 12.52
N LEU A 11 -12.69 -0.74 13.25
CA LEU A 11 -13.28 0.50 12.71
C LEU A 11 -12.21 1.48 12.23
N VAL A 12 -11.12 1.67 12.96
CA VAL A 12 -10.08 2.65 12.62
C VAL A 12 -9.40 2.28 11.30
N ARG A 13 -9.17 0.98 11.02
CA ARG A 13 -8.55 0.53 9.77
C ARG A 13 -9.33 0.94 8.52
N PRO A 14 -10.62 0.62 8.35
CA PRO A 14 -11.37 1.05 7.17
C PRO A 14 -11.50 2.57 7.08
N MET A 15 -11.58 3.28 8.20
CA MET A 15 -11.59 4.75 8.18
C MET A 15 -10.27 5.31 7.63
N ALA A 16 -9.13 4.81 8.10
CA ALA A 16 -7.83 5.18 7.58
C ALA A 16 -7.70 4.83 6.08
N ALA A 17 -8.20 3.66 5.65
CA ALA A 17 -8.22 3.27 4.23
C ALA A 17 -9.03 4.25 3.37
N VAL A 18 -10.19 4.68 3.85
CA VAL A 18 -11.00 5.69 3.14
C VAL A 18 -10.29 7.03 3.04
N ILE A 19 -9.60 7.47 4.10
CA ILE A 19 -8.82 8.70 4.09
C ILE A 19 -7.68 8.61 3.06
N VAL A 20 -6.92 7.50 3.04
CA VAL A 20 -5.87 7.26 2.04
C VAL A 20 -6.45 7.29 0.63
N LEU A 21 -7.57 6.62 0.40
CA LEU A 21 -8.26 6.64 -0.91
C LEU A 21 -8.65 8.07 -1.30
N LEU A 22 -9.27 8.82 -0.40
CA LEU A 22 -9.66 10.21 -0.66
C LEU A 22 -8.45 11.09 -0.94
N SER A 23 -7.32 10.91 -0.26
CA SER A 23 -6.10 11.67 -0.52
C SER A 23 -5.54 11.39 -1.91
N HIS A 24 -5.61 10.17 -2.40
CA HIS A 24 -5.17 9.83 -3.76
C HIS A 24 -6.14 10.35 -4.83
N VAL A 25 -7.45 10.23 -4.61
CA VAL A 25 -8.47 10.75 -5.54
C VAL A 25 -8.48 12.28 -5.56
N SER A 26 -8.05 12.94 -4.47
CA SER A 26 -8.00 14.42 -4.38
C SER A 26 -6.94 15.07 -5.28
N GLN A 27 -6.09 14.29 -5.95
CA GLN A 27 -5.10 14.82 -6.87
C GLN A 27 -5.76 15.71 -7.95
N GLN A 28 -5.12 16.83 -8.23
CA GLN A 28 -5.68 17.89 -9.07
C GLN A 28 -6.05 17.41 -10.48
N GLY A 29 -5.30 16.42 -11.00
CA GLY A 29 -5.57 15.81 -12.31
C GLY A 29 -6.84 14.96 -12.37
N LEU A 30 -7.37 14.49 -11.23
CA LEU A 30 -8.56 13.62 -11.18
C LEU A 30 -9.85 14.38 -10.83
N THR A 31 -9.78 15.35 -9.92
CA THR A 31 -10.98 16.01 -9.37
C THR A 31 -11.02 17.51 -9.63
N GLY A 32 -10.07 18.05 -10.40
CA GLY A 32 -10.02 19.50 -10.61
C GLY A 32 -9.84 20.31 -9.32
N GLY A 33 -9.33 19.66 -8.26
CA GLY A 33 -9.08 20.30 -6.95
C GLY A 33 -10.26 20.31 -5.97
N GLN A 34 -11.40 19.71 -6.32
CA GLN A 34 -12.60 19.73 -5.45
C GLN A 34 -12.39 19.05 -4.09
N LEU A 35 -11.50 18.04 -4.03
CA LEU A 35 -11.19 17.29 -2.80
C LEU A 35 -9.83 17.66 -2.20
N GLN A 36 -9.26 18.82 -2.55
CA GLN A 36 -7.92 19.24 -2.15
C GLN A 36 -7.71 19.25 -0.62
N ALA A 37 -8.77 19.43 0.17
CA ALA A 37 -8.71 19.35 1.62
C ALA A 37 -8.21 17.98 2.14
N PHE A 38 -8.34 16.90 1.36
CA PHE A 38 -7.88 15.56 1.74
C PHE A 38 -6.46 15.23 1.24
N SER A 39 -5.87 16.07 0.39
CA SER A 39 -4.55 15.79 -0.21
C SER A 39 -3.41 15.71 0.82
N PHE A 40 -3.57 16.35 1.97
CA PHE A 40 -2.55 16.41 3.02
C PHE A 40 -2.70 15.33 4.10
N THR A 41 -3.79 14.54 4.08
CA THR A 41 -4.12 13.58 5.16
C THR A 41 -3.69 12.14 4.83
N GLY A 42 -3.14 11.90 3.65
CA GLY A 42 -2.80 10.55 3.21
C GLY A 42 -1.63 9.92 3.97
N VAL A 43 -0.60 10.71 4.25
CA VAL A 43 0.60 10.24 4.97
C VAL A 43 0.26 9.91 6.40
N GLU A 44 -0.48 10.78 7.09
CA GLU A 44 -0.92 10.57 8.48
C GLU A 44 -1.82 9.33 8.58
N ALA A 45 -2.65 9.08 7.58
CA ALA A 45 -3.49 7.88 7.55
C ALA A 45 -2.67 6.60 7.34
N VAL A 46 -1.60 6.65 6.56
CA VAL A 46 -0.65 5.54 6.40
C VAL A 46 0.12 5.30 7.71
N ASP A 47 0.53 6.35 8.44
CA ASP A 47 1.16 6.21 9.75
C ASP A 47 0.24 5.50 10.75
N ILE A 48 -1.06 5.77 10.73
CA ILE A 48 -2.05 5.04 11.52
C ILE A 48 -2.02 3.55 11.18
N PHE A 49 -1.94 3.19 9.89
CA PHE A 49 -1.81 1.78 9.49
C PHE A 49 -0.55 1.12 10.06
N PHE A 50 0.58 1.80 10.02
CA PHE A 50 1.83 1.25 10.55
C PHE A 50 1.76 1.03 12.06
N VAL A 51 1.22 2.00 12.81
CA VAL A 51 1.02 1.86 14.25
C VAL A 51 0.07 0.71 14.58
N LEU A 52 -1.06 0.60 13.88
CA LEU A 52 -2.03 -0.48 14.07
C LEU A 52 -1.45 -1.84 13.71
N SER A 53 -0.69 -1.92 12.62
CA SER A 53 -0.03 -3.16 12.20
C SER A 53 0.98 -3.61 13.25
N GLY A 54 1.86 -2.70 13.69
CA GLY A 54 2.84 -2.97 14.75
C GLY A 54 2.20 -3.41 16.07
N PHE A 55 1.12 -2.74 16.50
CA PHE A 55 0.39 -3.10 17.70
C PHE A 55 -0.20 -4.52 17.61
N VAL A 56 -0.86 -4.85 16.51
CA VAL A 56 -1.47 -6.18 16.33
C VAL A 56 -0.40 -7.26 16.26
N ILE A 57 0.72 -7.02 15.56
CA ILE A 57 1.85 -7.94 15.51
C ILE A 57 2.39 -8.22 16.91
N ALA A 58 2.68 -7.17 17.68
CA ALA A 58 3.18 -7.29 19.04
C ALA A 58 2.20 -8.06 19.94
N HIS A 59 0.89 -7.77 19.82
CA HIS A 59 -0.14 -8.43 20.61
C HIS A 59 -0.27 -9.93 20.26
N VAL A 60 -0.30 -10.27 18.97
CA VAL A 60 -0.39 -11.67 18.53
C VAL A 60 0.84 -12.45 18.96
N HIS A 61 2.03 -11.89 18.78
CA HIS A 61 3.28 -12.51 19.23
C HIS A 61 3.28 -12.77 20.74
N ALA A 62 2.82 -11.82 21.53
CA ALA A 62 2.78 -11.96 22.99
C ALA A 62 1.75 -12.99 23.50
N THR A 63 0.69 -13.27 22.72
CA THR A 63 -0.47 -14.05 23.21
C THR A 63 -0.65 -15.41 22.56
N HIS A 64 -0.16 -15.63 21.34
CA HIS A 64 -0.54 -16.79 20.52
C HIS A 64 0.62 -17.57 19.90
N GLU A 65 1.90 -17.10 20.00
CA GLU A 65 2.90 -17.71 19.14
C GLU A 65 4.15 -18.22 19.79
N ALA A 66 4.31 -19.52 19.63
CA ALA A 66 5.59 -20.22 19.81
C ALA A 66 6.39 -20.38 18.49
N ASP A 67 5.77 -20.22 17.31
CA ASP A 67 6.42 -20.52 16.03
C ASP A 67 6.50 -19.31 15.08
N TRP A 68 7.70 -18.72 14.98
CA TRP A 68 8.00 -17.62 14.08
C TRP A 68 7.75 -17.94 12.59
N ARG A 69 7.88 -19.25 12.19
CA ARG A 69 7.65 -19.68 10.80
C ARG A 69 6.17 -19.59 10.43
N ALA A 70 5.29 -20.07 11.29
CA ALA A 70 3.86 -19.96 11.10
C ALA A 70 3.43 -18.50 10.99
N PHE A 71 3.97 -17.63 11.84
CA PHE A 71 3.76 -16.19 11.79
C PHE A 71 4.23 -15.61 10.44
N ALA A 72 5.47 -15.87 10.03
CA ALA A 72 6.04 -15.34 8.79
C ALA A 72 5.23 -15.79 7.54
N ILE A 73 4.84 -17.06 7.49
CA ILE A 73 4.03 -17.60 6.38
C ILE A 73 2.65 -16.92 6.33
N SER A 74 1.98 -16.81 7.47
CA SER A 74 0.66 -16.17 7.57
C SER A 74 0.73 -14.70 7.13
N ARG A 75 1.76 -13.97 7.56
CA ARG A 75 1.99 -12.57 7.19
C ARG A 75 2.31 -12.44 5.70
N ALA A 76 3.22 -13.26 5.17
CA ALA A 76 3.55 -13.27 3.74
C ALA A 76 2.32 -13.58 2.89
N ALA A 77 1.54 -14.60 3.24
CA ALA A 77 0.31 -14.94 2.53
C ALA A 77 -0.66 -13.76 2.48
N ARG A 78 -0.83 -13.02 3.59
CA ARG A 78 -1.69 -11.83 3.66
C ARG A 78 -1.19 -10.70 2.77
N ILE A 79 0.10 -10.40 2.78
CA ILE A 79 0.69 -9.33 1.98
C ILE A 79 0.62 -9.68 0.50
N TYR A 80 1.05 -10.88 0.11
CA TYR A 80 1.05 -11.30 -1.29
C TYR A 80 -0.37 -11.50 -1.86
N SER A 81 -1.36 -11.81 -1.05
CA SER A 81 -2.76 -11.90 -1.50
C SER A 81 -3.31 -10.56 -2.01
N VAL A 82 -2.72 -9.45 -1.60
CA VAL A 82 -3.07 -8.10 -2.08
C VAL A 82 -2.04 -7.61 -3.11
N ALA A 83 -0.76 -7.77 -2.85
CA ALA A 83 0.32 -7.23 -3.68
C ALA A 83 0.32 -7.84 -5.10
N ILE A 84 0.12 -9.16 -5.24
CA ILE A 84 0.11 -9.80 -6.56
C ILE A 84 -1.07 -9.33 -7.42
N PRO A 85 -2.33 -9.36 -6.95
CA PRO A 85 -3.45 -8.79 -7.69
C PRO A 85 -3.25 -7.30 -8.03
N ALA A 86 -2.70 -6.49 -7.12
CA ALA A 86 -2.42 -5.09 -7.38
C ALA A 86 -1.41 -4.91 -8.52
N LEU A 87 -0.30 -5.65 -8.51
CA LEU A 87 0.70 -5.61 -9.60
C LEU A 87 0.10 -6.01 -10.95
N VAL A 88 -0.71 -7.06 -10.97
CA VAL A 88 -1.38 -7.51 -12.20
C VAL A 88 -2.37 -6.45 -12.69
N LEU A 89 -3.19 -5.91 -11.79
CA LEU A 89 -4.16 -4.88 -12.11
C LEU A 89 -3.46 -3.62 -12.66
N THR A 90 -2.41 -3.15 -11.98
CA THR A 90 -1.63 -1.99 -12.43
C THR A 90 -1.05 -2.24 -13.82
N ALA A 91 -0.45 -3.40 -14.06
CA ALA A 91 0.11 -3.72 -15.38
C ALA A 91 -0.96 -3.70 -16.48
N LEU A 92 -2.14 -4.26 -16.21
CA LEU A 92 -3.26 -4.28 -17.16
C LEU A 92 -3.84 -2.87 -17.40
N VAL A 93 -4.10 -2.12 -16.34
CA VAL A 93 -4.66 -0.77 -16.43
C VAL A 93 -3.68 0.18 -17.14
N ASP A 94 -2.40 0.10 -16.82
CA ASP A 94 -1.37 0.90 -17.48
C ASP A 94 -1.22 0.54 -18.97
N ALA A 95 -1.26 -0.75 -19.32
CA ALA A 95 -1.21 -1.18 -20.72
C ALA A 95 -2.40 -0.64 -21.52
N ILE A 96 -3.60 -0.72 -20.96
CA ILE A 96 -4.82 -0.21 -21.57
C ILE A 96 -4.80 1.33 -21.62
N GLY A 97 -4.55 1.99 -20.49
CA GLY A 97 -4.58 3.45 -20.38
C GLY A 97 -3.59 4.11 -21.35
N ARG A 98 -2.35 3.58 -21.43
CA ARG A 98 -1.33 4.08 -22.36
C ARG A 98 -1.69 3.88 -23.83
N SER A 99 -2.56 2.94 -24.16
CA SER A 99 -3.04 2.77 -25.54
C SER A 99 -4.08 3.83 -25.94
N PHE A 100 -4.74 4.45 -24.97
CA PHE A 100 -5.72 5.52 -25.20
C PHE A 100 -5.10 6.92 -25.06
N ASP A 101 -4.34 7.16 -24.00
CA ASP A 101 -3.72 8.45 -23.74
C ASP A 101 -2.39 8.26 -22.97
N MET A 102 -1.30 8.75 -23.55
CA MET A 102 0.03 8.73 -22.94
C MET A 102 0.27 9.89 -21.97
N THR A 103 -0.57 10.91 -21.96
CA THR A 103 -0.35 12.14 -21.21
C THR A 103 -0.21 11.91 -19.70
N PRO A 104 -1.08 11.11 -19.05
CA PRO A 104 -0.95 10.84 -17.60
C PRO A 104 0.32 10.08 -17.24
N TYR A 105 0.95 9.39 -18.20
CA TYR A 105 2.12 8.54 -17.99
C TYR A 105 3.46 9.24 -18.28
N GLN A 106 3.44 10.52 -18.65
CA GLN A 106 4.68 11.28 -18.94
C GLN A 106 5.47 11.62 -17.69
N SER A 107 4.80 11.73 -16.54
CA SER A 107 5.43 11.99 -15.26
C SER A 107 5.08 10.89 -14.24
N GLY A 108 6.09 10.33 -13.57
CA GLY A 108 5.89 9.37 -12.49
C GLY A 108 5.65 7.91 -12.90
N TYR A 109 5.52 7.60 -14.19
CA TYR A 109 5.39 6.23 -14.65
C TYR A 109 6.75 5.53 -14.73
N GLN A 110 6.84 4.33 -14.19
CA GLN A 110 8.04 3.48 -14.31
C GLN A 110 7.68 2.18 -15.05
N ALA A 111 8.31 1.99 -16.23
CA ALA A 111 8.01 0.84 -17.06
C ALA A 111 8.26 -0.49 -16.35
N PHE A 112 7.36 -1.44 -16.54
CA PHE A 112 7.50 -2.80 -16.02
C PHE A 112 8.69 -3.50 -16.69
N THR A 113 9.82 -3.54 -16.01
CA THR A 113 10.98 -4.34 -16.37
C THR A 113 11.07 -5.56 -15.45
N PRO A 114 11.74 -6.66 -15.88
CA PRO A 114 11.94 -7.81 -15.00
C PRO A 114 12.60 -7.43 -13.66
N GLY A 115 13.56 -6.51 -13.69
CA GLY A 115 14.22 -6.02 -12.49
C GLY A 115 13.27 -5.23 -11.57
N LEU A 116 12.38 -4.42 -12.14
CA LEU A 116 11.37 -3.71 -11.36
C LEU A 116 10.34 -4.67 -10.76
N LEU A 117 9.89 -5.68 -11.50
CA LEU A 117 8.99 -6.71 -10.99
C LEU A 117 9.60 -7.48 -9.81
N VAL A 118 10.86 -7.91 -9.93
CA VAL A 118 11.56 -8.58 -8.82
C VAL A 118 11.67 -7.66 -7.61
N ARG A 119 12.03 -6.38 -7.79
CA ARG A 119 12.07 -5.40 -6.70
C ARG A 119 10.70 -5.22 -6.04
N SER A 120 9.64 -5.10 -6.84
CA SER A 120 8.27 -4.96 -6.31
C SER A 120 7.84 -6.19 -5.54
N LEU A 121 8.09 -7.39 -6.06
CA LEU A 121 7.78 -8.64 -5.35
C LEU A 121 8.58 -8.83 -4.05
N LEU A 122 9.77 -8.28 -3.98
CA LEU A 122 10.60 -8.29 -2.77
C LEU A 122 10.39 -7.04 -1.89
N PHE A 123 9.50 -6.14 -2.26
CA PHE A 123 9.21 -4.88 -1.56
C PHE A 123 10.44 -4.00 -1.33
N LEU A 124 11.37 -3.98 -2.31
CA LEU A 124 12.62 -3.22 -2.25
C LEU A 124 12.53 -1.87 -2.99
N GLY A 125 11.31 -1.38 -3.24
CA GLY A 125 11.09 -0.15 -3.99
C GLY A 125 11.63 1.10 -3.30
N GLU A 126 11.46 1.19 -1.99
CA GLU A 126 11.87 2.37 -1.18
C GLU A 126 13.18 2.15 -0.40
N GLN A 127 13.83 1.00 -0.55
CA GLN A 127 15.08 0.75 0.14
C GLN A 127 16.20 1.67 -0.38
N TRP A 128 16.96 2.28 0.54
CA TRP A 128 18.10 3.14 0.23
C TRP A 128 17.82 4.27 -0.77
N ASN A 129 16.68 4.96 -0.64
CA ASN A 129 16.26 6.06 -1.51
C ASN A 129 16.08 5.67 -2.99
N ALA A 130 15.73 4.43 -3.27
CA ALA A 130 15.55 3.97 -4.64
C ALA A 130 14.32 4.60 -5.31
N HIS A 131 13.26 4.93 -4.56
CA HIS A 131 11.99 5.50 -5.03
C HIS A 131 11.49 4.83 -6.31
N ARG A 132 11.39 3.49 -6.26
CA ARG A 132 10.97 2.65 -7.38
C ARG A 132 9.65 1.98 -7.10
N PHE A 133 8.63 2.29 -7.89
CA PHE A 133 7.30 1.71 -7.79
C PHE A 133 6.86 1.09 -9.13
N PRO A 134 5.96 0.10 -9.14
CA PRO A 134 5.54 -0.58 -10.35
C PRO A 134 4.55 0.28 -11.15
N GLY A 135 4.89 0.56 -12.42
CA GLY A 135 4.02 1.27 -13.33
C GLY A 135 3.64 2.68 -12.84
N SER A 136 2.36 2.95 -12.80
CA SER A 136 1.77 4.18 -12.24
C SER A 136 1.39 4.06 -10.76
N ASP A 137 1.59 2.89 -10.13
CA ASP A 137 1.20 2.62 -8.74
C ASP A 137 2.20 3.23 -7.74
N GLY A 138 2.16 4.56 -7.62
CA GLY A 138 2.93 5.28 -6.62
C GLY A 138 2.69 4.75 -5.20
N PRO A 139 1.43 4.57 -4.74
CA PRO A 139 1.10 4.08 -3.40
C PRO A 139 1.75 2.76 -2.98
N TYR A 140 2.22 1.97 -3.91
CA TYR A 140 2.92 0.71 -3.65
C TYR A 140 4.15 0.85 -2.71
N TRP A 141 4.71 2.07 -2.61
CA TRP A 141 5.84 2.37 -1.73
C TRP A 141 5.60 1.95 -0.27
N SER A 142 4.38 2.13 0.21
CA SER A 142 4.03 1.88 1.62
C SER A 142 4.17 0.41 2.02
N LEU A 143 3.99 -0.53 1.09
CA LEU A 143 4.17 -1.97 1.35
C LEU A 143 5.62 -2.32 1.72
N GLY A 144 6.60 -1.58 1.21
CA GLY A 144 8.00 -1.75 1.58
C GLY A 144 8.24 -1.54 3.07
N PHE A 145 7.61 -0.53 3.66
CA PHE A 145 7.71 -0.25 5.10
C PHE A 145 6.88 -1.22 5.97
N GLU A 146 5.89 -1.86 5.41
CA GLU A 146 5.14 -2.90 6.13
C GLU A 146 5.91 -4.22 6.23
N VAL A 147 6.74 -4.52 5.23
CA VAL A 147 7.49 -5.78 5.14
C VAL A 147 8.81 -5.72 5.90
N TRP A 148 9.57 -4.63 5.77
CA TRP A 148 10.92 -4.45 6.31
C TRP A 148 10.95 -3.52 7.52
#